data_44d39d50925fdc48eea1d619824d6090
#
_entry.id   44d39d50925fdc48eea1d619824d6090
#
_cell.length_a   1.000
_cell.length_b   1.000
_cell.length_c   1.000
_cell.angle_alpha   90.00
_cell.angle_beta   90.00
_cell.angle_gamma   90.00
#
_symmetry.space_group_name_H-M   'P 1'
#
loop_
_entity.id
_entity.type
_entity.pdbx_description
1 polymer ?
#
loop_
_entity_poly.entity_id
_entity_poly.type
_entity_poly.pdbx_seq_one_letter_code
_entity_poly.pdbx_strand_id
1 'polypeptide(L)'
;STILLNQRESLIEKAKELKSEYVLWLDSDMMFPDTTALRLLSHKKDIVACNYMKRSKPMNTVAYTNVNDWDSWVPLKPKDELIEVEGVGMGCMLMKTSVFSKIERPYFEFVYKDNNWHGEDFELQRKLREKGLKIYIDTVLSMDIKHIGLYGYGVNFNQLDDK
;
A
#
# COMPACT_ATOMS: atom_id res chain seq x y z
N SER A 1 -1.68 -12.84 -10.67
CA SER A 1 -2.65 -13.68 -11.39
C SER A 1 -3.80 -12.82 -11.91
N THR A 2 -4.33 -13.15 -13.08
CA THR A 2 -5.49 -12.44 -13.69
C THR A 2 -6.72 -12.43 -12.77
N ILE A 3 -6.88 -13.41 -11.90
CA ILE A 3 -7.98 -13.47 -10.91
C ILE A 3 -7.90 -12.30 -9.93
N LEU A 4 -6.73 -12.00 -9.38
CA LEU A 4 -6.56 -10.88 -8.45
C LEU A 4 -6.89 -9.53 -9.11
N LEU A 5 -6.39 -9.31 -10.33
CA LEU A 5 -6.65 -8.07 -11.07
C LEU A 5 -8.14 -7.88 -11.31
N ASN A 6 -8.84 -8.94 -11.80
CA ASN A 6 -10.27 -8.89 -12.04
C ASN A 6 -11.08 -8.65 -10.76
N GLN A 7 -10.66 -9.23 -9.64
CA GLN A 7 -11.32 -9.00 -8.34
C GLN A 7 -11.16 -7.55 -7.89
N ARG A 8 -9.96 -6.97 -7.96
CA ARG A 8 -9.71 -5.58 -7.60
C ARG A 8 -10.49 -4.61 -8.50
N GLU A 9 -10.51 -4.84 -9.81
CA GLU A 9 -11.32 -4.06 -10.76
C GLU A 9 -12.81 -4.10 -10.38
N SER A 10 -13.35 -5.29 -10.12
CA SER A 10 -14.76 -5.48 -9.77
C SER A 10 -15.12 -4.80 -8.45
N LEU A 11 -14.22 -4.80 -7.47
CA LEU A 11 -14.44 -4.12 -6.19
C LEU A 11 -14.53 -2.60 -6.37
N ILE A 12 -13.73 -2.00 -7.26
CA ILE A 12 -13.84 -0.57 -7.57
C ILE A 12 -15.18 -0.24 -8.23
N GLU A 13 -15.61 -1.04 -9.22
CA GLU A 13 -16.91 -0.81 -9.86
C GLU A 13 -18.04 -0.96 -8.83
N LYS A 14 -17.95 -1.92 -7.92
CA LYS A 14 -18.92 -2.08 -6.84
C LYS A 14 -18.92 -0.90 -5.87
N ALA A 15 -17.75 -0.37 -5.51
CA ALA A 15 -17.65 0.82 -4.67
C ALA A 15 -18.30 2.05 -5.34
N LYS A 16 -18.14 2.22 -6.65
CA LYS A 16 -18.79 3.28 -7.42
C LYS A 16 -20.32 3.11 -7.45
N GLU A 17 -20.82 1.90 -7.73
CA GLU A 17 -22.26 1.60 -7.69
C GLU A 17 -22.88 1.95 -6.32
N LEU A 18 -22.20 1.59 -5.24
CA LEU A 18 -22.62 1.85 -3.86
C LEU A 18 -22.40 3.32 -3.46
N LYS A 19 -21.80 4.14 -4.30
CA LYS A 19 -21.41 5.52 -4.02
C LYS A 19 -20.55 5.64 -2.75
N SER A 20 -19.70 4.64 -2.50
CA SER A 20 -18.79 4.65 -1.37
C SER A 20 -17.76 5.77 -1.54
N GLU A 21 -17.56 6.57 -0.51
CA GLU A 21 -16.59 7.67 -0.56
C GLU A 21 -15.15 7.14 -0.55
N TYR A 22 -14.91 6.03 0.16
CA TYR A 22 -13.60 5.41 0.29
C TYR A 22 -13.66 3.92 0.03
N VAL A 23 -12.52 3.36 -0.39
CA VAL A 23 -12.22 1.93 -0.45
C VAL A 23 -11.05 1.66 0.48
N LEU A 24 -11.22 0.73 1.41
CA LEU A 24 -10.14 0.23 2.26
C LEU A 24 -9.67 -1.12 1.73
N TRP A 25 -8.41 -1.17 1.34
CA TRP A 25 -7.72 -2.39 0.92
C TRP A 25 -7.05 -3.04 2.12
N LEU A 26 -7.38 -4.29 2.39
CA LEU A 26 -6.77 -5.10 3.43
C LEU A 26 -6.51 -6.49 2.86
N ASP A 27 -5.25 -6.90 2.81
CA ASP A 27 -4.90 -8.25 2.42
C ASP A 27 -5.24 -9.23 3.57
N SER A 28 -5.67 -10.44 3.22
CA SER A 28 -6.14 -11.45 4.17
C SER A 28 -5.07 -11.96 5.13
N ASP A 29 -3.81 -11.65 4.85
CA ASP A 29 -2.64 -12.03 5.64
C ASP A 29 -2.02 -10.85 6.40
N MET A 30 -2.82 -9.82 6.68
CA MET A 30 -2.41 -8.67 7.48
C MET A 30 -3.05 -8.72 8.87
N MET A 31 -2.26 -8.36 9.90
CA MET A 31 -2.77 -7.99 11.22
C MET A 31 -2.71 -6.49 11.40
N PHE A 32 -3.78 -5.93 11.93
CA PHE A 32 -3.93 -4.49 12.13
C PHE A 32 -4.82 -4.20 13.34
N PRO A 33 -4.66 -3.05 14.02
CA PRO A 33 -5.55 -2.60 15.07
C PRO A 33 -6.99 -2.41 14.56
N ASP A 34 -7.97 -2.60 15.41
CA ASP A 34 -9.40 -2.37 15.12
C ASP A 34 -9.71 -0.92 14.74
N THR A 35 -8.90 0.02 15.20
CA THR A 35 -9.01 1.46 14.91
C THR A 35 -8.38 1.88 13.58
N THR A 36 -7.75 0.97 12.84
CA THR A 36 -6.98 1.27 11.61
C THR A 36 -7.79 2.09 10.60
N ALA A 37 -9.00 1.68 10.30
CA ALA A 37 -9.84 2.38 9.33
C ALA A 37 -10.14 3.82 9.76
N LEU A 38 -10.50 4.03 11.03
CA LEU A 38 -10.81 5.35 11.57
C LEU A 38 -9.57 6.26 11.57
N ARG A 39 -8.41 5.70 11.90
CA ARG A 39 -7.17 6.44 11.90
C ARG A 39 -6.77 6.88 10.49
N LEU A 40 -6.83 5.98 9.50
CA LEU A 40 -6.55 6.35 8.12
C LEU A 40 -7.52 7.41 7.59
N LEU A 41 -8.81 7.29 7.91
CA LEU A 41 -9.84 8.29 7.56
C LEU A 41 -9.56 9.66 8.19
N SER A 42 -9.04 9.71 9.41
CA SER A 42 -8.76 10.97 10.13
C SER A 42 -7.76 11.85 9.42
N HIS A 43 -6.88 11.29 8.61
CA HIS A 43 -5.89 12.05 7.83
C HIS A 43 -6.49 12.85 6.66
N LYS A 44 -7.71 12.53 6.23
CA LYS A 44 -8.44 13.24 5.15
C LYS A 44 -7.64 13.33 3.85
N LYS A 45 -6.81 12.31 3.55
CA LYS A 45 -6.03 12.22 2.32
C LYS A 45 -6.79 11.47 1.24
N ASP A 46 -6.45 11.73 -0.02
CA ASP A 46 -7.00 10.97 -1.14
C ASP A 46 -6.48 9.53 -1.14
N ILE A 47 -5.21 9.34 -0.76
CA ILE A 47 -4.55 8.04 -0.66
C ILE A 47 -3.66 8.05 0.58
N VAL A 48 -3.91 7.12 1.50
CA VAL A 48 -3.07 6.91 2.68
C VAL A 48 -2.97 5.42 2.99
N ALA A 49 -1.78 4.97 3.33
CA ALA A 49 -1.47 3.56 3.57
C ALA A 49 -0.66 3.36 4.85
N CYS A 50 -0.47 2.10 5.20
CA CYS A 50 0.53 1.71 6.18
C CYS A 50 1.74 1.10 5.45
N ASN A 51 2.93 1.39 5.97
CA ASN A 51 4.14 0.67 5.61
C ASN A 51 4.24 -0.60 6.46
N TYR A 52 4.75 -1.68 5.91
CA TYR A 52 4.93 -2.95 6.62
C TYR A 52 6.09 -3.74 6.02
N MET A 53 6.50 -4.82 6.70
CA MET A 53 7.62 -5.65 6.25
C MET A 53 7.22 -6.60 5.14
N LYS A 54 8.07 -6.77 4.14
CA LYS A 54 7.96 -7.87 3.16
C LYS A 54 8.18 -9.22 3.84
N ARG A 55 7.58 -10.27 3.28
CA ARG A 55 7.84 -11.67 3.67
C ARG A 55 9.03 -12.26 2.91
N SER A 56 10.14 -11.55 2.89
CA SER A 56 11.34 -11.96 2.16
C SER A 56 12.61 -11.57 2.92
N LYS A 57 13.71 -12.27 2.66
CA LYS A 57 15.04 -11.85 3.11
C LYS A 57 15.78 -11.24 1.91
N PRO A 58 16.52 -10.13 2.06
CA PRO A 58 16.62 -9.30 3.27
C PRO A 58 15.28 -8.67 3.64
N MET A 59 15.09 -8.36 4.93
CA MET A 59 13.84 -7.82 5.47
C MET A 59 13.74 -6.33 5.14
N ASN A 60 13.02 -6.01 4.08
CA ASN A 60 12.73 -4.64 3.64
C ASN A 60 11.24 -4.34 3.81
N THR A 61 10.90 -3.06 3.83
CA THR A 61 9.52 -2.60 3.84
C THR A 61 8.93 -2.52 2.43
N VAL A 62 7.62 -2.25 2.35
CA VAL A 62 6.89 -2.16 1.08
C VAL A 62 6.71 -0.73 0.57
N ALA A 63 7.16 0.30 1.31
CA ALA A 63 7.07 1.70 0.88
C ALA A 63 8.40 2.22 0.34
N TYR A 64 8.36 3.03 -0.71
CA TYR A 64 9.51 3.57 -1.41
C TYR A 64 9.39 5.07 -1.66
N THR A 65 10.48 5.80 -1.42
CA THR A 65 10.58 7.21 -1.78
C THR A 65 10.88 7.43 -3.26
N ASN A 66 11.43 6.41 -3.93
CA ASN A 66 11.65 6.37 -5.37
C ASN A 66 11.39 4.95 -5.88
N VAL A 67 10.33 4.75 -6.64
CA VAL A 67 9.96 3.42 -7.16
C VAL A 67 10.89 2.88 -8.26
N ASN A 68 11.81 3.70 -8.77
CA ASN A 68 12.86 3.28 -9.69
C ASN A 68 14.15 2.84 -8.96
N ASP A 69 14.18 3.01 -7.65
CA ASP A 69 15.30 2.63 -6.78
C ASP A 69 14.79 1.76 -5.63
N TRP A 70 15.00 0.46 -5.74
CA TRP A 70 14.54 -0.51 -4.74
C TRP A 70 15.30 -0.42 -3.40
N ASP A 71 16.39 0.32 -3.34
CA ASP A 71 17.12 0.61 -2.10
C ASP A 71 16.56 1.85 -1.39
N SER A 72 15.64 2.59 -2.02
CA SER A 72 14.96 3.76 -1.44
C SER A 72 13.79 3.41 -0.50
N TRP A 73 13.73 2.19 0.01
CA TRP A 73 12.67 1.77 0.91
C TRP A 73 12.64 2.59 2.22
N VAL A 74 11.44 2.89 2.69
CA VAL A 74 11.23 3.69 3.90
C VAL A 74 11.30 2.80 5.13
N PRO A 75 12.24 3.01 6.06
CA PRO A 75 12.33 2.18 7.26
C PRO A 75 11.10 2.35 8.16
N LEU A 76 10.74 1.28 8.87
CA LEU A 76 9.69 1.33 9.88
C LEU A 76 10.22 2.06 11.13
N LYS A 77 10.04 3.37 11.13
CA LYS A 77 10.35 4.25 12.27
C LYS A 77 9.25 5.29 12.37
N PRO A 78 8.64 5.49 13.54
CA PRO A 78 7.75 6.62 13.75
C PRO A 78 8.60 7.90 13.68
N LYS A 79 8.37 8.68 12.65
CA LYS A 79 9.05 9.96 12.44
C LYS A 79 8.01 11.07 12.43
N ASP A 80 7.64 11.49 11.25
CA ASP A 80 6.49 12.36 11.07
C ASP A 80 5.24 11.50 10.98
N GLU A 81 4.09 11.98 11.40
CA GLU A 81 2.86 11.20 11.36
C GLU A 81 2.55 10.70 9.95
N LEU A 82 2.73 11.57 8.96
CA LEU A 82 2.59 11.24 7.54
C LEU A 82 3.87 11.52 6.77
N ILE A 83 4.26 10.58 5.91
CA ILE A 83 5.34 10.75 4.94
C ILE A 83 4.76 10.55 3.54
N GLU A 84 5.08 11.45 2.60
CA GLU A 84 4.81 11.27 1.18
C GLU A 84 5.77 10.25 0.58
N VAL A 85 5.24 9.30 -0.21
CA VAL A 85 6.01 8.25 -0.87
C VAL A 85 5.62 8.14 -2.35
N GLU A 86 6.48 7.56 -3.16
CA GLU A 86 6.15 7.28 -4.56
C GLU A 86 5.36 5.98 -4.74
N GLY A 87 5.56 5.03 -3.85
CA GLY A 87 4.82 3.77 -3.92
C GLY A 87 4.88 3.00 -2.61
N VAL A 88 3.83 2.22 -2.35
CA VAL A 88 3.69 1.37 -1.18
C VAL A 88 2.80 0.16 -1.52
N GLY A 89 3.07 -0.99 -0.90
CA GLY A 89 2.18 -2.16 -1.04
C GLY A 89 0.75 -1.88 -0.58
N MET A 90 -0.23 -2.50 -1.21
CA MET A 90 -1.66 -2.26 -0.93
C MET A 90 -2.26 -3.16 0.17
N GLY A 91 -1.43 -3.85 0.94
CA GLY A 91 -1.93 -4.73 2.02
C GLY A 91 -2.67 -4.01 3.15
N CYS A 92 -2.47 -2.70 3.31
CA CYS A 92 -3.27 -1.84 4.19
C CYS A 92 -3.27 -0.41 3.62
N MET A 93 -4.31 -0.07 2.84
CA MET A 93 -4.39 1.22 2.14
C MET A 93 -5.83 1.71 2.06
N LEU A 94 -6.06 2.97 2.38
CA LEU A 94 -7.32 3.67 2.20
C LEU A 94 -7.22 4.62 1.02
N MET A 95 -8.18 4.57 0.11
CA MET A 95 -8.25 5.42 -1.07
C MET A 95 -9.64 6.02 -1.22
N LYS A 96 -9.74 7.31 -1.60
CA LYS A 96 -11.01 7.85 -2.07
C LYS A 96 -11.43 7.17 -3.37
N THR A 97 -12.69 6.80 -3.48
CA THR A 97 -13.22 6.20 -4.71
C THR A 97 -13.10 7.13 -5.91
N SER A 98 -13.14 8.45 -5.67
CA SER A 98 -13.01 9.47 -6.73
C SER A 98 -11.64 9.48 -7.44
N VAL A 99 -10.58 8.90 -6.85
CA VAL A 99 -9.26 8.84 -7.51
C VAL A 99 -9.31 7.99 -8.77
N PHE A 100 -10.15 6.95 -8.80
CA PHE A 100 -10.34 6.07 -9.96
C PHE A 100 -11.05 6.73 -11.14
N SER A 101 -11.67 7.90 -10.94
CA SER A 101 -12.23 8.70 -12.04
C SER A 101 -11.18 9.51 -12.78
N LYS A 102 -9.96 9.62 -12.25
CA LYS A 102 -8.86 10.40 -12.83
C LYS A 102 -7.99 9.59 -13.79
N ILE A 103 -8.16 8.27 -13.81
CA ILE A 103 -7.37 7.35 -14.63
C ILE A 103 -8.30 6.43 -15.43
N GLU A 104 -7.77 5.90 -16.53
CA GLU A 104 -8.49 4.96 -17.39
C GLU A 104 -8.28 3.52 -16.94
N ARG A 105 -9.23 2.66 -17.29
CA ARG A 105 -9.10 1.21 -17.10
C ARG A 105 -8.13 0.60 -18.14
N PRO A 106 -7.46 -0.51 -17.81
CA PRO A 106 -7.53 -1.21 -16.51
C PRO A 106 -6.84 -0.40 -15.41
N TYR A 107 -7.39 -0.40 -14.19
CA TYR A 107 -6.77 0.25 -13.05
C TYR A 107 -5.55 -0.52 -12.57
N PHE A 108 -5.67 -1.84 -12.57
CA PHE A 108 -4.66 -2.78 -12.11
C PHE A 108 -4.10 -3.60 -13.26
N GLU A 109 -2.79 -3.54 -13.46
CA GLU A 109 -2.09 -4.32 -14.46
C GLU A 109 -0.65 -4.61 -14.04
N PHE A 110 -0.11 -5.75 -14.48
CA PHE A 110 1.32 -6.02 -14.41
C PHE A 110 1.98 -5.45 -15.66
N VAL A 111 3.03 -4.68 -15.47
CA VAL A 111 3.77 -4.06 -16.58
C VAL A 111 5.21 -4.55 -16.56
N TYR A 112 5.70 -5.01 -17.73
CA TYR A 112 7.11 -5.30 -17.94
C TYR A 112 7.78 -4.10 -18.59
N LYS A 113 8.63 -3.41 -17.84
CA LYS A 113 9.32 -2.21 -18.29
C LYS A 113 10.72 -2.16 -17.69
N ASP A 114 11.68 -1.60 -18.44
CA ASP A 114 13.07 -1.44 -18.01
C ASP A 114 13.69 -2.75 -17.50
N ASN A 115 13.39 -3.84 -18.23
CA ASN A 115 13.83 -5.21 -17.95
C ASN A 115 13.36 -5.76 -16.58
N ASN A 116 12.26 -5.23 -16.03
CA ASN A 116 11.69 -5.64 -14.74
C ASN A 116 10.16 -5.70 -14.78
N TRP A 117 9.56 -6.54 -13.91
CA TRP A 117 8.13 -6.59 -13.69
C TRP A 117 7.73 -5.61 -12.60
N HIS A 118 6.79 -4.72 -12.93
CA HIS A 118 6.11 -3.84 -11.98
C HIS A 118 4.79 -4.47 -11.55
N GLY A 119 4.58 -4.55 -10.25
CA GLY A 119 3.35 -5.06 -9.66
C GLY A 119 2.15 -4.14 -9.93
N GLU A 120 0.98 -4.71 -9.88
CA GLU A 120 -0.28 -4.02 -10.16
C GLU A 120 -0.57 -2.86 -9.21
N ASP A 121 -0.09 -2.96 -7.97
CA ASP A 121 -0.22 -1.94 -6.94
C ASP A 121 0.66 -0.72 -7.24
N PHE A 122 1.91 -0.93 -7.64
CA PHE A 122 2.82 0.15 -8.03
C PHE A 122 2.42 0.80 -9.34
N GLU A 123 1.91 0.02 -10.30
CA GLU A 123 1.44 0.56 -11.58
C GLU A 123 0.18 1.42 -11.41
N LEU A 124 -0.79 1.01 -10.60
CA LEU A 124 -1.92 1.87 -10.22
C LEU A 124 -1.42 3.18 -9.61
N GLN A 125 -0.51 3.10 -8.66
CA GLN A 125 0.01 4.29 -7.96
C GLN A 125 0.80 5.21 -8.89
N ARG A 126 1.54 4.66 -9.86
CA ARG A 126 2.20 5.44 -10.91
C ARG A 126 1.18 6.25 -11.73
N LYS A 127 0.11 5.60 -12.21
CA LYS A 127 -0.98 6.26 -12.96
C LYS A 127 -1.61 7.40 -12.16
N LEU A 128 -1.86 7.18 -10.87
CA LEU A 128 -2.44 8.18 -9.98
C LEU A 128 -1.49 9.38 -9.74
N ARG A 129 -0.19 9.12 -9.54
CA ARG A 129 0.81 10.19 -9.39
C ARG A 129 0.95 11.03 -10.66
N GLU A 130 0.87 10.44 -11.84
CA GLU A 130 0.85 11.17 -13.13
C GLU A 130 -0.34 12.11 -13.27
N LYS A 131 -1.42 11.88 -12.52
CA LYS A 131 -2.56 12.79 -12.38
C LYS A 131 -2.42 13.78 -11.22
N GLY A 132 -1.23 13.90 -10.65
CA GLY A 132 -0.94 14.85 -9.56
C GLY A 132 -1.41 14.42 -8.19
N LEU A 133 -1.83 13.15 -8.01
CA LEU A 133 -2.21 12.62 -6.71
C LEU A 133 -0.97 12.25 -5.89
N LYS A 134 -1.06 12.46 -4.58
CA LYS A 134 0.00 12.14 -3.63
C LYS A 134 -0.39 10.93 -2.80
N ILE A 135 0.60 10.12 -2.49
CA ILE A 135 0.46 8.92 -1.68
C ILE A 135 1.18 9.15 -0.36
N TYR A 136 0.50 8.84 0.73
CA TYR A 136 1.03 9.02 2.07
C TYR A 136 1.07 7.70 2.83
N ILE A 137 2.02 7.56 3.74
CA ILE A 137 2.03 6.50 4.75
C ILE A 137 1.88 7.09 6.15
N ASP A 138 1.06 6.46 6.98
CA ASP A 138 1.00 6.72 8.43
C ASP A 138 2.13 5.94 9.10
N THR A 139 3.19 6.63 9.52
CA THR A 139 4.38 5.98 10.08
C THR A 139 4.15 5.45 11.49
N VAL A 140 3.23 6.04 12.23
CA VAL A 140 2.89 5.61 13.60
C VAL A 140 2.05 4.34 13.56
N LEU A 141 0.95 4.34 12.77
CA LEU A 141 0.12 3.16 12.59
C LEU A 141 0.90 1.99 11.97
N SER A 142 1.85 2.28 11.10
CA SER A 142 2.71 1.27 10.45
C SER A 142 3.49 0.41 11.45
N MET A 143 3.76 0.92 12.66
CA MET A 143 4.43 0.15 13.70
C MET A 143 3.61 -1.03 14.23
N ASP A 144 2.28 -0.93 14.14
CA ASP A 144 1.33 -1.93 14.63
C ASP A 144 0.87 -2.90 13.54
N ILE A 145 1.21 -2.62 12.27
CA ILE A 145 0.85 -3.49 11.14
C ILE A 145 1.84 -4.63 11.01
N LYS A 146 1.32 -5.85 10.88
CA LYS A 146 2.14 -7.06 10.69
C LYS A 146 1.66 -7.84 9.47
N HIS A 147 2.61 -8.28 8.67
CA HIS A 147 2.37 -9.19 7.56
C HIS A 147 2.55 -10.63 8.03
N ILE A 148 1.49 -11.42 8.01
CA ILE A 148 1.48 -12.78 8.52
C ILE A 148 2.05 -13.73 7.46
N GLY A 149 2.90 -14.64 7.90
CA GLY A 149 3.44 -15.74 7.11
C GLY A 149 3.68 -16.94 7.99
N LEU A 150 4.67 -17.78 7.67
CA LEU A 150 5.19 -18.78 8.61
C LEU A 150 5.71 -18.12 9.89
N TYR A 151 6.06 -16.85 9.78
CA TYR A 151 6.46 -15.95 10.86
C TYR A 151 5.65 -14.65 10.77
N GLY A 152 5.44 -13.97 11.91
CA GLY A 152 4.90 -12.60 11.91
C GLY A 152 6.00 -11.61 11.56
N TYR A 153 5.99 -11.06 10.37
CA TYR A 153 6.94 -10.03 9.95
C TYR A 153 6.48 -8.67 10.48
N GLY A 154 7.28 -8.07 11.34
CA GLY A 154 6.99 -6.79 11.98
C GLY A 154 8.25 -6.13 12.53
N VAL A 155 8.10 -4.96 13.15
CA VAL A 155 9.24 -4.16 13.66
C VAL A 155 10.13 -4.95 14.64
N ASN A 156 9.51 -5.75 15.51
CA ASN A 156 10.24 -6.49 16.54
C ASN A 156 10.94 -7.75 16.02
N PHE A 157 10.75 -8.11 14.74
CA PHE A 157 11.38 -9.29 14.15
C PHE A 157 12.88 -9.10 13.95
N ASN A 158 13.33 -7.86 13.73
CA ASN A 158 14.75 -7.53 13.58
C ASN A 158 15.58 -7.72 14.87
N GLN A 159 14.91 -7.93 16.01
CA GLN A 159 15.58 -8.16 17.30
C GLN A 159 15.83 -9.66 17.60
N LEU A 160 15.31 -10.56 16.79
CA LEU A 160 15.42 -12.01 17.02
C LEU A 160 16.57 -12.68 16.26
N ASP A 161 17.16 -12.01 15.28
CA ASP A 161 18.28 -12.54 14.46
C ASP A 161 19.68 -12.22 15.02
N ASP A 162 19.79 -11.49 16.15
CA ASP A 162 21.07 -11.14 16.81
C ASP A 162 21.41 -12.05 18.01
N LYS A 163 20.92 -13.34 17.99
CA LYS A 163 21.32 -14.34 18.98
C LYS A 163 21.81 -15.62 18.34
#